data_958df37bbc68d728f002ba5b73813ff7
#
_entry.id   958df37bbc68d728f002ba5b73813ff7
#
_cell.length_a   1.000
_cell.length_b   1.000
_cell.length_c   1.000
_cell.angle_alpha   90.00
_cell.angle_beta   90.00
_cell.angle_gamma   90.00
#
_symmetry.space_group_name_H-M   'P 1'
#
loop_
_entity.id
_entity.type
_entity.pdbx_description
1 polymer ?
#
loop_
_entity_poly.entity_id
_entity_poly.type
_entity_poly.pdbx_seq_one_letter_code
_entity_poly.pdbx_strand_id
1 'polypeptide(L)'
;MRTGSTRRWLALGALAVAMLTIGLDVTVLTVALPTLAVDLNANTAALQWFSSAYTLALAAVMLPAGALGDRYGRKKFLLAALMLFGVASVACALAGSPGQLIAARVALGVGAAAMIPLSMSVLPDMFPDQVERQHALTIWITSTAIGLPLGPVVGGWLLRNFWWGSVFLINVPMVVIGALAVAALVPESRSPHRFRMDLPGVVLSVAGMLGLTYGFIRVGEKGWGDGPAWAIIAAGVLLIGVFLAWQRRTAHPLIDLGLFAAPGFRSGVAFSIVVNFAMFGMFFTVPQYFQAVLGVDALGSGLRLLPLIGGIVVGSRLVDKALVKLGIRVVITTGFALLAGSLMLGALTKVDSGYGFAALWLTLLGAGMGLVMPAAMGVAMDDLSAERSGSGSALLQALRQAAGTIGVAVLGTVLSTRYRSELGALNREPIADGVNAGVATAQQLDDPAMLHQVQEAFLGGMSAMLWACAAPCLLAAVLTVVFVRTRPGRVPEPGGAESMHVG
;
A
#
# COMPACT_ATOMS: atom_id res chain seq x y z
N MET A 1 38.53 -16.85 2.36
CA MET A 1 37.08 -17.12 2.29
C MET A 1 36.18 -16.18 3.13
N ARG A 2 36.67 -15.54 4.22
CA ARG A 2 35.86 -14.61 5.07
C ARG A 2 35.49 -13.27 4.40
N THR A 3 36.30 -12.72 3.52
CA THR A 3 36.04 -11.43 2.85
C THR A 3 34.84 -11.45 1.89
N GLY A 4 34.57 -12.57 1.23
CA GLY A 4 33.42 -12.73 0.36
C GLY A 4 32.08 -12.80 1.09
N SER A 5 32.06 -13.37 2.29
CA SER A 5 30.86 -13.45 3.15
C SER A 5 30.46 -12.06 3.66
N THR A 6 31.39 -11.29 4.23
CA THR A 6 31.11 -9.94 4.75
C THR A 6 30.59 -9.00 3.65
N ARG A 7 31.17 -9.08 2.45
CA ARG A 7 30.74 -8.25 1.30
C ARG A 7 29.28 -8.50 0.89
N ARG A 8 28.83 -9.76 0.88
CA ARG A 8 27.44 -10.14 0.56
C ARG A 8 26.44 -9.60 1.58
N TRP A 9 26.76 -9.69 2.88
CA TRP A 9 25.92 -9.19 3.96
C TRP A 9 25.85 -7.66 3.98
N LEU A 10 26.94 -6.95 3.65
CA LEU A 10 26.93 -5.50 3.49
C LEU A 10 26.06 -5.07 2.30
N ALA A 11 26.13 -5.79 1.17
CA ALA A 11 25.26 -5.54 0.04
C ALA A 11 23.77 -5.76 0.39
N LEU A 12 23.46 -6.81 1.17
CA LEU A 12 22.10 -7.03 1.69
C LEU A 12 21.65 -5.88 2.60
N GLY A 13 22.54 -5.37 3.47
CA GLY A 13 22.24 -4.21 4.32
C GLY A 13 21.84 -2.97 3.48
N ALA A 14 22.51 -2.74 2.37
CA ALA A 14 22.19 -1.65 1.45
C ALA A 14 20.82 -1.86 0.75
N LEU A 15 20.53 -3.07 0.30
CA LEU A 15 19.23 -3.41 -0.25
C LEU A 15 18.13 -3.26 0.81
N ALA A 16 18.40 -3.63 2.05
CA ALA A 16 17.50 -3.47 3.18
C ALA A 16 17.18 -1.99 3.45
N VAL A 17 18.17 -1.09 3.39
CA VAL A 17 17.98 0.36 3.51
C VAL A 17 17.12 0.88 2.35
N ALA A 18 17.37 0.43 1.12
CA ALA A 18 16.55 0.81 -0.03
C ALA A 18 15.08 0.35 0.13
N MET A 19 14.85 -0.85 0.67
CA MET A 19 13.49 -1.34 0.93
C MET A 19 12.81 -0.62 2.09
N LEU A 20 13.56 -0.29 3.14
CA LEU A 20 13.09 0.56 4.24
C LEU A 20 12.61 1.91 3.71
N THR A 21 13.34 2.51 2.76
CA THR A 21 12.98 3.80 2.13
C THR A 21 11.61 3.72 1.44
N ILE A 22 11.33 2.64 0.70
CA ILE A 22 10.03 2.42 0.04
C ILE A 22 8.91 2.30 1.09
N GLY A 23 9.15 1.54 2.16
CA GLY A 23 8.18 1.38 3.25
C GLY A 23 7.87 2.70 3.96
N LEU A 24 8.90 3.53 4.20
CA LEU A 24 8.75 4.87 4.76
C LEU A 24 7.95 5.80 3.84
N ASP A 25 8.31 5.85 2.54
CA ASP A 25 7.70 6.77 1.58
C ASP A 25 6.19 6.53 1.41
N VAL A 26 5.76 5.27 1.43
CA VAL A 26 4.33 4.92 1.34
C VAL A 26 3.50 5.56 2.45
N THR A 27 4.04 5.66 3.65
CA THR A 27 3.27 6.05 4.84
C THR A 27 3.63 7.43 5.39
N VAL A 28 4.83 7.95 5.14
CA VAL A 28 5.25 9.30 5.56
C VAL A 28 4.31 10.37 4.98
N LEU A 29 3.90 10.20 3.73
CA LEU A 29 2.98 11.12 3.06
C LEU A 29 1.64 11.24 3.78
N THR A 30 1.14 10.16 4.38
CA THR A 30 -0.20 10.16 5.01
C THR A 30 -0.33 11.21 6.12
N VAL A 31 0.74 11.41 6.88
CA VAL A 31 0.80 12.43 7.95
C VAL A 31 1.07 13.82 7.38
N ALA A 32 1.68 13.92 6.19
CA ALA A 32 1.96 15.18 5.51
C ALA A 32 0.75 15.73 4.73
N LEU A 33 -0.27 14.91 4.40
CA LEU A 33 -1.42 15.35 3.61
C LEU A 33 -2.10 16.62 4.14
N PRO A 34 -2.37 16.77 5.46
CA PRO A 34 -2.97 17.99 5.99
C PRO A 34 -2.10 19.24 5.77
N THR A 35 -0.80 19.14 5.99
CA THR A 35 0.15 20.24 5.74
C THR A 35 0.20 20.59 4.25
N LEU A 36 0.27 19.58 3.37
CA LEU A 36 0.27 19.78 1.93
C LEU A 36 -1.04 20.42 1.42
N ALA A 37 -2.18 20.10 2.06
CA ALA A 37 -3.46 20.73 1.74
C ALA A 37 -3.39 22.25 1.90
N VAL A 38 -2.78 22.72 2.99
CA VAL A 38 -2.66 24.14 3.30
C VAL A 38 -1.56 24.79 2.47
N ASP A 39 -0.34 24.24 2.48
CA ASP A 39 0.84 24.86 1.87
C ASP A 39 0.78 24.91 0.34
N LEU A 40 0.16 23.93 -0.29
CA LEU A 40 -0.02 23.87 -1.76
C LEU A 40 -1.42 24.28 -2.22
N ASN A 41 -2.31 24.73 -1.30
CA ASN A 41 -3.73 24.97 -1.59
C ASN A 41 -4.39 23.80 -2.34
N ALA A 42 -4.14 22.58 -1.82
CA ALA A 42 -4.57 21.34 -2.46
C ALA A 42 -5.93 20.90 -1.91
N ASN A 43 -6.91 20.72 -2.81
CA ASN A 43 -8.21 20.15 -2.48
C ASN A 43 -8.14 18.64 -2.23
N THR A 44 -9.24 18.05 -1.78
CA THR A 44 -9.32 16.60 -1.48
C THR A 44 -8.93 15.73 -2.69
N ALA A 45 -9.29 16.13 -3.91
CA ALA A 45 -8.92 15.40 -5.13
C ALA A 45 -7.41 15.42 -5.36
N ALA A 46 -6.76 16.57 -5.17
CA ALA A 46 -5.29 16.66 -5.25
C ALA A 46 -4.61 15.77 -4.20
N LEU A 47 -5.13 15.73 -2.96
CA LEU A 47 -4.62 14.83 -1.90
C LEU A 47 -4.79 13.35 -2.26
N GLN A 48 -5.91 12.98 -2.88
CA GLN A 48 -6.13 11.63 -3.42
C GLN A 48 -5.08 11.31 -4.50
N TRP A 49 -4.80 12.26 -5.40
CA TRP A 49 -3.78 12.10 -6.42
C TRP A 49 -2.37 12.01 -5.86
N PHE A 50 -2.01 12.75 -4.81
CA PHE A 50 -0.70 12.62 -4.15
C PHE A 50 -0.46 11.18 -3.68
N SER A 51 -1.48 10.52 -3.16
CA SER A 51 -1.39 9.13 -2.72
C SER A 51 -1.49 8.14 -3.89
N SER A 52 -2.48 8.34 -4.78
CA SER A 52 -2.82 7.39 -5.85
C SER A 52 -1.80 7.38 -6.99
N ALA A 53 -1.18 8.53 -7.33
CA ALA A 53 -0.24 8.62 -8.45
C ALA A 53 0.99 7.72 -8.26
N TYR A 54 1.54 7.68 -7.05
CA TYR A 54 2.65 6.81 -6.70
C TYR A 54 2.26 5.34 -6.78
N THR A 55 1.16 4.93 -6.14
CA THR A 55 0.73 3.53 -6.09
C THR A 55 0.26 3.03 -7.45
N LEU A 56 -0.35 3.91 -8.25
CA LEU A 56 -0.73 3.63 -9.64
C LEU A 56 0.51 3.35 -10.51
N ALA A 57 1.50 4.24 -10.47
CA ALA A 57 2.76 4.07 -11.21
C ALA A 57 3.50 2.79 -10.76
N LEU A 58 3.52 2.54 -9.44
CA LEU A 58 4.12 1.35 -8.86
C LEU A 58 3.42 0.07 -9.36
N ALA A 59 2.09 0.00 -9.31
CA ALA A 59 1.33 -1.15 -9.79
C ALA A 59 1.52 -1.39 -11.29
N ALA A 60 1.52 -0.31 -12.08
CA ALA A 60 1.61 -0.36 -13.54
C ALA A 60 2.99 -0.82 -14.06
N VAL A 61 4.05 -0.37 -13.39
CA VAL A 61 5.44 -0.53 -13.88
C VAL A 61 6.17 -1.70 -13.22
N MET A 62 5.69 -2.22 -12.09
CA MET A 62 6.39 -3.26 -11.32
C MET A 62 6.73 -4.50 -12.14
N LEU A 63 5.77 -5.06 -12.88
CA LEU A 63 5.96 -6.26 -13.70
C LEU A 63 6.86 -5.99 -14.93
N PRO A 64 6.62 -4.94 -15.73
CA PRO A 64 7.52 -4.56 -16.82
C PRO A 64 8.95 -4.26 -16.37
N ALA A 65 9.12 -3.57 -15.24
CA ALA A 65 10.45 -3.20 -14.73
C ALA A 65 11.29 -4.42 -14.34
N GLY A 66 10.67 -5.43 -13.70
CA GLY A 66 11.33 -6.70 -13.43
C GLY A 66 11.84 -7.38 -14.71
N ALA A 67 10.99 -7.48 -15.73
CA ALA A 67 11.33 -8.09 -17.01
C ALA A 67 12.45 -7.31 -17.76
N LEU A 68 12.44 -5.97 -17.68
CA LEU A 68 13.49 -5.13 -18.28
C LEU A 68 14.84 -5.37 -17.58
N GLY A 69 14.86 -5.42 -16.25
CA GLY A 69 16.07 -5.69 -15.49
C GLY A 69 16.65 -7.07 -15.76
N ASP A 70 15.80 -8.10 -15.86
CA ASP A 70 16.22 -9.45 -16.23
C ASP A 70 16.85 -9.51 -17.62
N ARG A 71 16.35 -8.70 -18.57
CA ARG A 71 16.87 -8.65 -19.95
C ARG A 71 18.16 -7.84 -20.09
N TYR A 72 18.23 -6.65 -19.48
CA TYR A 72 19.32 -5.69 -19.72
C TYR A 72 20.38 -5.65 -18.62
N GLY A 73 20.11 -6.24 -17.48
CA GLY A 73 21.01 -6.33 -16.33
C GLY A 73 20.37 -5.82 -15.05
N ARG A 74 20.28 -6.68 -14.05
CA ARG A 74 19.60 -6.44 -12.77
C ARG A 74 20.24 -5.30 -11.99
N LYS A 75 21.59 -5.31 -11.87
CA LYS A 75 22.34 -4.26 -11.17
C LYS A 75 22.17 -2.90 -11.84
N LYS A 76 22.34 -2.82 -13.16
CA LYS A 76 22.23 -1.55 -13.92
C LYS A 76 20.85 -0.93 -13.78
N PHE A 77 19.81 -1.75 -13.94
CA PHE A 77 18.42 -1.28 -13.79
C PHE A 77 18.09 -0.90 -12.35
N LEU A 78 18.60 -1.63 -11.35
CA LEU A 78 18.44 -1.28 -9.94
C LEU A 78 19.12 0.06 -9.61
N LEU A 79 20.32 0.31 -10.13
CA LEU A 79 20.98 1.60 -9.98
C LEU A 79 20.19 2.73 -10.65
N ALA A 80 19.71 2.52 -11.87
CA ALA A 80 18.87 3.50 -12.55
C ALA A 80 17.56 3.78 -11.78
N ALA A 81 16.93 2.75 -11.19
CA ALA A 81 15.75 2.88 -10.36
C ALA A 81 16.02 3.67 -9.07
N LEU A 82 17.12 3.40 -8.38
CA LEU A 82 17.55 4.14 -7.20
C LEU A 82 17.82 5.62 -7.55
N MET A 83 18.52 5.89 -8.65
CA MET A 83 18.77 7.27 -9.10
C MET A 83 17.47 7.99 -9.45
N LEU A 84 16.56 7.34 -10.19
CA LEU A 84 15.25 7.89 -10.52
C LEU A 84 14.45 8.21 -9.24
N PHE A 85 14.43 7.28 -8.28
CA PHE A 85 13.73 7.46 -7.00
C PHE A 85 14.32 8.64 -6.22
N GLY A 86 15.65 8.76 -6.15
CA GLY A 86 16.33 9.87 -5.48
C GLY A 86 16.05 11.22 -6.14
N VAL A 87 16.16 11.32 -7.47
CA VAL A 87 15.85 12.56 -8.22
C VAL A 87 14.38 12.92 -8.09
N ALA A 88 13.47 11.95 -8.19
CA ALA A 88 12.05 12.17 -8.01
C ALA A 88 11.71 12.61 -6.56
N SER A 89 12.42 12.10 -5.55
CA SER A 89 12.29 12.57 -4.16
C SER A 89 12.66 14.03 -4.01
N VAL A 90 13.75 14.49 -4.65
CA VAL A 90 14.11 15.91 -4.68
C VAL A 90 13.06 16.72 -5.42
N ALA A 91 12.56 16.23 -6.56
CA ALA A 91 11.49 16.90 -7.30
C ALA A 91 10.19 17.02 -6.49
N CYS A 92 9.83 15.99 -5.71
CA CYS A 92 8.70 16.06 -4.79
C CYS A 92 8.92 17.17 -3.73
N ALA A 93 10.10 17.23 -3.14
CA ALA A 93 10.42 18.21 -2.11
C ALA A 93 10.39 19.68 -2.61
N LEU A 94 10.73 19.90 -3.87
CA LEU A 94 10.79 21.22 -4.51
C LEU A 94 9.50 21.58 -5.27
N ALA A 95 8.45 20.76 -5.20
CA ALA A 95 7.21 21.02 -5.92
C ALA A 95 6.51 22.28 -5.37
N GLY A 96 6.23 23.24 -6.25
CA GLY A 96 5.52 24.49 -5.92
C GLY A 96 4.02 24.46 -6.27
N SER A 97 3.51 23.33 -6.77
CA SER A 97 2.09 23.18 -7.10
C SER A 97 1.65 21.73 -6.98
N PRO A 98 0.32 21.48 -6.81
CA PRO A 98 -0.23 20.12 -6.78
C PRO A 98 0.15 19.29 -8.01
N GLY A 99 0.08 19.89 -9.21
CA GLY A 99 0.42 19.19 -10.47
C GLY A 99 1.89 18.76 -10.53
N GLN A 100 2.82 19.60 -10.06
CA GLN A 100 4.24 19.24 -9.99
C GLN A 100 4.48 18.09 -9.01
N LEU A 101 3.84 18.13 -7.85
CA LEU A 101 3.97 17.07 -6.86
C LEU A 101 3.40 15.74 -7.40
N ILE A 102 2.24 15.75 -8.06
CA ILE A 102 1.64 14.56 -8.69
C ILE A 102 2.62 13.97 -9.73
N ALA A 103 3.16 14.80 -10.63
CA ALA A 103 4.11 14.34 -11.64
C ALA A 103 5.39 13.74 -11.03
N ALA A 104 5.93 14.37 -9.99
CA ALA A 104 7.08 13.86 -9.26
C ALA A 104 6.76 12.54 -8.53
N ARG A 105 5.56 12.40 -7.96
CA ARG A 105 5.07 11.16 -7.35
C ARG A 105 4.93 10.01 -8.36
N VAL A 106 4.50 10.29 -9.60
CA VAL A 106 4.52 9.28 -10.67
C VAL A 106 5.95 8.79 -10.92
N ALA A 107 6.92 9.70 -11.09
CA ALA A 107 8.32 9.34 -11.30
C ALA A 107 8.90 8.55 -10.11
N LEU A 108 8.54 8.93 -8.88
CA LEU A 108 8.93 8.23 -7.66
C LEU A 108 8.36 6.80 -7.65
N GLY A 109 7.09 6.63 -8.02
CA GLY A 109 6.43 5.33 -8.13
C GLY A 109 7.06 4.42 -9.19
N VAL A 110 7.48 4.97 -10.33
CA VAL A 110 8.24 4.22 -11.37
C VAL A 110 9.58 3.72 -10.81
N GLY A 111 10.30 4.56 -10.07
CA GLY A 111 11.55 4.17 -9.40
C GLY A 111 11.33 3.02 -8.41
N ALA A 112 10.37 3.16 -7.51
CA ALA A 112 10.00 2.14 -6.52
C ALA A 112 9.56 0.82 -7.17
N ALA A 113 8.78 0.91 -8.26
CA ALA A 113 8.28 -0.25 -9.01
C ALA A 113 9.42 -1.12 -9.56
N ALA A 114 10.52 -0.52 -9.96
CA ALA A 114 11.70 -1.25 -10.42
C ALA A 114 12.57 -1.76 -9.25
N MET A 115 12.71 -0.98 -8.17
CA MET A 115 13.53 -1.36 -7.02
C MET A 115 13.07 -2.66 -6.37
N ILE A 116 11.75 -2.87 -6.20
CA ILE A 116 11.20 -4.04 -5.50
C ILE A 116 11.59 -5.36 -6.19
N PRO A 117 11.19 -5.63 -7.45
CA PRO A 117 11.51 -6.91 -8.09
C PRO A 117 12.99 -7.10 -8.36
N LEU A 118 13.73 -6.03 -8.69
CA LEU A 118 15.16 -6.12 -9.01
C LEU A 118 16.01 -6.41 -7.78
N SER A 119 15.71 -5.78 -6.63
CA SER A 119 16.41 -6.08 -5.39
C SER A 119 16.17 -7.53 -4.94
N MET A 120 14.96 -8.06 -5.12
CA MET A 120 14.64 -9.44 -4.79
C MET A 120 15.33 -10.43 -5.75
N SER A 121 15.39 -10.11 -7.04
CA SER A 121 15.98 -10.99 -8.07
C SER A 121 17.50 -11.14 -7.98
N VAL A 122 18.19 -10.23 -7.31
CA VAL A 122 19.66 -10.30 -7.07
C VAL A 122 20.01 -11.21 -5.89
N LEU A 123 19.09 -11.45 -4.96
CA LEU A 123 19.38 -12.24 -3.74
C LEU A 123 19.83 -13.68 -4.02
N PRO A 124 19.22 -14.44 -4.95
CA PRO A 124 19.71 -15.80 -5.27
C PRO A 124 21.13 -15.82 -5.81
N ASP A 125 21.53 -14.79 -6.59
CA ASP A 125 22.88 -14.69 -7.15
C ASP A 125 23.93 -14.36 -6.06
N MET A 126 23.52 -13.62 -5.02
CA MET A 126 24.37 -13.26 -3.89
C MET A 126 24.45 -14.37 -2.84
N PHE A 127 23.37 -15.13 -2.65
CA PHE A 127 23.24 -16.19 -1.64
C PHE A 127 22.84 -17.51 -2.29
N PRO A 128 23.83 -18.28 -2.82
CA PRO A 128 23.57 -19.59 -3.43
C PRO A 128 23.05 -20.62 -2.43
N ASP A 129 23.51 -20.56 -1.17
CA ASP A 129 23.06 -21.43 -0.10
C ASP A 129 21.60 -21.10 0.28
N GLN A 130 20.77 -22.14 0.41
CA GLN A 130 19.34 -22.01 0.65
C GLN A 130 19.00 -21.40 2.00
N VAL A 131 19.78 -21.73 3.05
CA VAL A 131 19.54 -21.23 4.41
C VAL A 131 19.94 -19.75 4.49
N GLU A 132 21.13 -19.39 3.96
CA GLU A 132 21.57 -17.99 3.88
C GLU A 132 20.58 -17.14 3.07
N ARG A 133 20.07 -17.68 1.95
CA ARG A 133 19.07 -16.99 1.12
C ARG A 133 17.74 -16.76 1.83
N GLN A 134 17.26 -17.72 2.62
CA GLN A 134 16.06 -17.53 3.44
C GLN A 134 16.26 -16.43 4.49
N HIS A 135 17.41 -16.38 5.16
CA HIS A 135 17.75 -15.30 6.09
C HIS A 135 17.81 -13.95 5.37
N ALA A 136 18.43 -13.89 4.19
CA ALA A 136 18.50 -12.67 3.39
C ALA A 136 17.11 -12.15 2.96
N LEU A 137 16.22 -13.05 2.53
CA LEU A 137 14.83 -12.72 2.20
C LEU A 137 14.06 -12.21 3.43
N THR A 138 14.27 -12.83 4.59
CA THR A 138 13.65 -12.40 5.85
C THR A 138 14.08 -10.97 6.21
N ILE A 139 15.37 -10.65 6.12
CA ILE A 139 15.88 -9.29 6.36
C ILE A 139 15.28 -8.30 5.37
N TRP A 140 15.23 -8.65 4.09
CA TRP A 140 14.66 -7.82 3.02
C TRP A 140 13.17 -7.50 3.28
N ILE A 141 12.34 -8.50 3.57
CA ILE A 141 10.92 -8.35 3.90
C ILE A 141 10.73 -7.51 5.17
N THR A 142 11.49 -7.83 6.22
CA THR A 142 11.41 -7.14 7.51
C THR A 142 11.78 -5.67 7.40
N SER A 143 12.75 -5.32 6.56
CA SER A 143 13.15 -3.92 6.33
C SER A 143 12.01 -3.09 5.74
N THR A 144 11.31 -3.62 4.74
CA THR A 144 10.12 -2.95 4.17
C THR A 144 9.00 -2.85 5.21
N ALA A 145 8.78 -3.92 5.98
CA ALA A 145 7.73 -3.96 7.00
C ALA A 145 7.98 -2.97 8.15
N ILE A 146 9.24 -2.75 8.55
CA ILE A 146 9.62 -1.75 9.56
C ILE A 146 9.41 -0.32 9.02
N GLY A 147 9.62 -0.09 7.73
CA GLY A 147 9.40 1.22 7.10
C GLY A 147 7.98 1.73 7.26
N LEU A 148 6.98 0.84 7.15
CA LEU A 148 5.57 1.22 7.24
C LEU A 148 5.21 1.90 8.58
N PRO A 149 5.52 1.35 9.76
CA PRO A 149 5.23 2.00 11.04
C PRO A 149 6.13 3.20 11.33
N LEU A 150 7.37 3.20 10.84
CA LEU A 150 8.28 4.32 11.05
C LEU A 150 7.87 5.57 10.26
N GLY A 151 7.22 5.41 9.09
CA GLY A 151 6.84 6.52 8.23
C GLY A 151 6.06 7.63 8.94
N PRO A 152 4.93 7.35 9.58
CA PRO A 152 4.15 8.36 10.28
C PRO A 152 4.91 9.06 11.42
N VAL A 153 5.73 8.31 12.18
CA VAL A 153 6.51 8.87 13.29
C VAL A 153 7.64 9.77 12.78
N VAL A 154 8.40 9.28 11.81
CA VAL A 154 9.50 10.04 11.18
C VAL A 154 8.95 11.23 10.41
N GLY A 155 7.87 11.04 9.65
CA GLY A 155 7.19 12.10 8.92
C GLY A 155 6.67 13.19 9.83
N GLY A 156 6.02 12.81 10.93
CA GLY A 156 5.54 13.76 11.93
C GLY A 156 6.68 14.54 12.61
N TRP A 157 7.82 13.88 12.91
CA TRP A 157 9.00 14.55 13.45
C TRP A 157 9.61 15.53 12.44
N LEU A 158 9.70 15.15 11.17
CA LEU A 158 10.20 16.01 10.10
C LEU A 158 9.31 17.26 9.92
N LEU A 159 7.99 17.07 9.86
CA LEU A 159 7.03 18.16 9.71
C LEU A 159 7.00 19.13 10.89
N ARG A 160 7.31 18.64 12.08
CA ARG A 160 7.41 19.50 13.27
C ARG A 160 8.66 20.38 13.28
N ASN A 161 9.78 19.90 12.72
CA ASN A 161 11.08 20.56 12.84
C ASN A 161 11.56 21.18 11.52
N PHE A 162 10.99 20.81 10.38
CA PHE A 162 11.38 21.23 9.04
C PHE A 162 10.15 21.48 8.18
N TRP A 163 10.33 22.01 6.96
CA TRP A 163 9.23 22.19 6.00
C TRP A 163 8.78 20.86 5.41
N TRP A 164 7.60 20.84 4.80
CA TRP A 164 6.97 19.62 4.30
C TRP A 164 7.81 18.83 3.28
N GLY A 165 8.64 19.50 2.48
CA GLY A 165 9.51 18.81 1.51
C GLY A 165 10.54 17.88 2.15
N SER A 166 10.86 18.08 3.44
CA SER A 166 11.78 17.24 4.19
C SER A 166 11.35 15.77 4.25
N VAL A 167 10.04 15.48 4.20
CA VAL A 167 9.50 14.12 4.20
C VAL A 167 9.90 13.32 2.96
N PHE A 168 10.20 14.00 1.86
CA PHE A 168 10.73 13.37 0.65
C PHE A 168 12.26 13.37 0.64
N LEU A 169 12.90 14.43 1.17
CA LEU A 169 14.37 14.53 1.19
C LEU A 169 15.04 13.46 2.05
N ILE A 170 14.36 12.91 3.06
CA ILE A 170 14.89 11.80 3.87
C ILE A 170 15.24 10.58 3.03
N ASN A 171 14.56 10.39 1.90
CA ASN A 171 14.82 9.30 0.97
C ASN A 171 16.21 9.43 0.31
N VAL A 172 16.68 10.66 0.10
CA VAL A 172 17.90 10.93 -0.69
C VAL A 172 19.15 10.31 -0.06
N PRO A 173 19.48 10.56 1.22
CA PRO A 173 20.66 9.94 1.83
C PRO A 173 20.57 8.40 1.85
N MET A 174 19.37 7.84 2.08
CA MET A 174 19.16 6.39 2.08
C MET A 174 19.39 5.80 0.69
N VAL A 175 18.89 6.46 -0.36
CA VAL A 175 19.07 6.06 -1.76
C VAL A 175 20.53 6.18 -2.20
N VAL A 176 21.23 7.25 -1.80
CA VAL A 176 22.66 7.44 -2.10
C VAL A 176 23.48 6.31 -1.48
N ILE A 177 23.25 5.99 -0.20
CA ILE A 177 23.91 4.86 0.48
C ILE A 177 23.59 3.56 -0.25
N GLY A 178 22.32 3.32 -0.59
CA GLY A 178 21.88 2.15 -1.33
C GLY A 178 22.54 2.05 -2.71
N ALA A 179 22.58 3.13 -3.47
CA ALA A 179 23.18 3.17 -4.81
C ALA A 179 24.69 2.95 -4.78
N LEU A 180 25.42 3.60 -3.88
CA LEU A 180 26.87 3.41 -3.73
C LEU A 180 27.19 1.95 -3.35
N ALA A 181 26.45 1.38 -2.42
CA ALA A 181 26.67 0.01 -2.00
C ALA A 181 26.25 -1.01 -3.08
N VAL A 182 25.16 -0.79 -3.81
CA VAL A 182 24.77 -1.62 -4.96
C VAL A 182 25.84 -1.53 -6.04
N ALA A 183 26.34 -0.34 -6.35
CA ALA A 183 27.41 -0.13 -7.35
C ALA A 183 28.70 -0.86 -6.98
N ALA A 184 29.10 -0.84 -5.70
CA ALA A 184 30.35 -1.44 -5.23
C ALA A 184 30.26 -2.94 -4.94
N LEU A 185 29.12 -3.41 -4.41
CA LEU A 185 29.04 -4.73 -3.76
C LEU A 185 28.20 -5.75 -4.53
N VAL A 186 27.17 -5.30 -5.27
CA VAL A 186 26.27 -6.20 -5.99
C VAL A 186 26.89 -6.62 -7.34
N PRO A 187 26.95 -7.92 -7.66
CA PRO A 187 27.41 -8.37 -8.97
C PRO A 187 26.37 -8.08 -10.05
N GLU A 188 26.82 -7.88 -11.29
CA GLU A 188 25.92 -7.80 -12.44
C GLU A 188 25.38 -9.20 -12.75
N SER A 189 24.08 -9.31 -12.94
CA SER A 189 23.43 -10.56 -13.33
C SER A 189 22.33 -10.31 -14.35
N ARG A 190 22.01 -11.33 -15.13
CA ARG A 190 20.95 -11.30 -16.14
C ARG A 190 20.25 -12.65 -16.17
N SER A 191 18.97 -12.64 -16.50
CA SER A 191 18.25 -13.89 -16.73
C SER A 191 18.65 -14.50 -18.09
N PRO A 192 18.89 -15.82 -18.19
CA PRO A 192 19.09 -16.50 -19.46
C PRO A 192 17.84 -16.47 -20.35
N HIS A 193 16.64 -16.30 -19.77
CA HIS A 193 15.38 -16.27 -20.49
C HIS A 193 15.07 -14.84 -20.95
N ARG A 194 14.91 -14.67 -22.28
CA ARG A 194 14.51 -13.39 -22.88
C ARG A 194 13.01 -13.22 -22.81
N PHE A 195 12.52 -12.50 -21.80
CA PHE A 195 11.11 -12.08 -21.76
C PHE A 195 10.84 -11.04 -22.88
N ARG A 196 9.78 -11.27 -23.64
CA ARG A 196 9.20 -10.24 -24.53
C ARG A 196 8.20 -9.43 -23.73
N MET A 197 8.33 -8.11 -23.77
CA MET A 197 7.45 -7.21 -23.05
C MET A 197 6.10 -7.09 -23.78
N ASP A 198 5.01 -7.33 -23.06
CA ASP A 198 3.63 -7.12 -23.53
C ASP A 198 3.27 -5.62 -23.41
N LEU A 199 3.78 -4.80 -24.35
CA LEU A 199 3.47 -3.36 -24.36
C LEU A 199 1.95 -3.07 -24.45
N PRO A 200 1.15 -3.74 -25.29
CA PRO A 200 -0.30 -3.54 -25.31
C PRO A 200 -0.94 -3.83 -23.97
N GLY A 201 -0.53 -4.92 -23.28
CA GLY A 201 -1.01 -5.25 -21.94
C GLY A 201 -0.68 -4.18 -20.91
N VAL A 202 0.54 -3.64 -20.93
CA VAL A 202 0.94 -2.53 -20.05
C VAL A 202 0.07 -1.30 -20.31
N VAL A 203 -0.09 -0.88 -21.57
CA VAL A 203 -0.88 0.31 -21.91
C VAL A 203 -2.34 0.14 -21.48
N LEU A 204 -2.95 -1.00 -21.77
CA LEU A 204 -4.34 -1.29 -21.42
C LEU A 204 -4.57 -1.29 -19.91
N SER A 205 -3.68 -1.92 -19.14
CA SER A 205 -3.79 -1.97 -17.67
C SER A 205 -3.62 -0.57 -17.05
N VAL A 206 -2.62 0.19 -17.49
CA VAL A 206 -2.35 1.55 -17.01
C VAL A 206 -3.52 2.48 -17.36
N ALA A 207 -3.96 2.49 -18.61
CA ALA A 207 -5.07 3.34 -19.06
C ALA A 207 -6.38 3.00 -18.33
N GLY A 208 -6.65 1.71 -18.14
CA GLY A 208 -7.83 1.24 -17.39
C GLY A 208 -7.80 1.67 -15.93
N MET A 209 -6.69 1.47 -15.24
CA MET A 209 -6.53 1.90 -13.85
C MET A 209 -6.56 3.43 -13.70
N LEU A 210 -5.93 4.16 -14.63
CA LEU A 210 -5.97 5.62 -14.66
C LEU A 210 -7.40 6.13 -14.85
N GLY A 211 -8.15 5.53 -15.79
CA GLY A 211 -9.55 5.87 -16.02
C GLY A 211 -10.42 5.64 -14.79
N LEU A 212 -10.28 4.50 -14.11
CA LEU A 212 -10.98 4.22 -12.85
C LEU A 212 -10.62 5.24 -11.76
N THR A 213 -9.33 5.46 -11.54
CA THR A 213 -8.85 6.37 -10.50
C THR A 213 -9.33 7.79 -10.74
N TYR A 214 -9.12 8.32 -11.95
CA TYR A 214 -9.54 9.66 -12.33
C TYR A 214 -11.08 9.83 -12.29
N GLY A 215 -11.80 8.84 -12.81
CA GLY A 215 -13.26 8.88 -12.82
C GLY A 215 -13.84 8.95 -11.41
N PHE A 216 -13.37 8.14 -10.46
CA PHE A 216 -13.82 8.21 -9.07
C PHE A 216 -13.41 9.52 -8.38
N ILE A 217 -12.19 10.01 -8.56
CA ILE A 217 -11.77 11.31 -8.00
C ILE A 217 -12.67 12.43 -8.52
N ARG A 218 -12.99 12.42 -9.83
CA ARG A 218 -13.91 13.39 -10.46
C ARG A 218 -15.32 13.30 -9.89
N VAL A 219 -15.84 12.10 -9.59
CA VAL A 219 -17.12 11.97 -8.87
C VAL A 219 -17.04 12.68 -7.52
N GLY A 220 -15.92 12.55 -6.80
CA GLY A 220 -15.69 13.25 -5.53
C GLY A 220 -15.73 14.78 -5.65
N GLU A 221 -15.25 15.34 -6.77
CA GLU A 221 -15.27 16.79 -7.03
C GLU A 221 -16.62 17.31 -7.54
N LYS A 222 -17.24 16.59 -8.49
CA LYS A 222 -18.43 17.05 -9.24
C LYS A 222 -19.73 16.43 -8.76
N GLY A 223 -19.65 15.44 -7.85
CA GLY A 223 -20.80 14.69 -7.34
C GLY A 223 -21.19 13.48 -8.19
N TRP A 224 -22.08 12.67 -7.63
CA TRP A 224 -22.55 11.41 -8.26
C TRP A 224 -23.36 11.61 -9.55
N GLY A 225 -23.84 12.82 -9.82
CA GLY A 225 -24.59 13.18 -11.03
C GLY A 225 -23.72 13.52 -12.24
N ASP A 226 -22.37 13.54 -12.12
CA ASP A 226 -21.48 13.91 -13.23
C ASP A 226 -21.41 12.79 -14.29
N GLY A 227 -22.17 12.92 -15.36
CA GLY A 227 -22.20 11.96 -16.47
C GLY A 227 -20.82 11.67 -17.09
N PRO A 228 -19.97 12.68 -17.35
CA PRO A 228 -18.61 12.45 -17.83
C PRO A 228 -17.75 11.59 -16.90
N ALA A 229 -17.87 11.71 -15.57
CA ALA A 229 -17.15 10.84 -14.63
C ALA A 229 -17.55 9.38 -14.80
N TRP A 230 -18.86 9.11 -14.92
CA TRP A 230 -19.34 7.74 -15.15
C TRP A 230 -18.91 7.18 -16.51
N ALA A 231 -18.86 8.01 -17.56
CA ALA A 231 -18.33 7.58 -18.85
C ALA A 231 -16.84 7.20 -18.76
N ILE A 232 -16.04 7.94 -18.01
CA ILE A 232 -14.62 7.64 -17.77
C ILE A 232 -14.47 6.35 -16.97
N ILE A 233 -15.28 6.14 -15.91
CA ILE A 233 -15.29 4.90 -15.13
C ILE A 233 -15.64 3.71 -16.02
N ALA A 234 -16.69 3.83 -16.84
CA ALA A 234 -17.11 2.79 -17.76
C ALA A 234 -16.01 2.46 -18.78
N ALA A 235 -15.34 3.48 -19.33
CA ALA A 235 -14.18 3.30 -20.21
C ALA A 235 -13.03 2.59 -19.47
N GLY A 236 -12.75 2.94 -18.23
CA GLY A 236 -11.74 2.28 -17.40
C GLY A 236 -12.07 0.80 -17.18
N VAL A 237 -13.31 0.46 -16.82
CA VAL A 237 -13.78 -0.93 -16.68
C VAL A 237 -13.65 -1.69 -18.00
N LEU A 238 -14.04 -1.07 -19.12
CA LEU A 238 -13.91 -1.67 -20.45
C LEU A 238 -12.45 -1.97 -20.79
N LEU A 239 -11.54 -1.02 -20.56
CA LEU A 239 -10.10 -1.21 -20.79
C LEU A 239 -9.50 -2.34 -19.95
N ILE A 240 -9.89 -2.46 -18.68
CA ILE A 240 -9.50 -3.61 -17.86
C ILE A 240 -10.09 -4.92 -18.41
N GLY A 241 -11.33 -4.92 -18.86
CA GLY A 241 -11.94 -6.08 -19.54
C GLY A 241 -11.19 -6.49 -20.80
N VAL A 242 -10.85 -5.51 -21.66
CA VAL A 242 -10.02 -5.72 -22.86
C VAL A 242 -8.62 -6.23 -22.48
N PHE A 243 -8.00 -5.66 -21.44
CA PHE A 243 -6.73 -6.14 -20.91
C PHE A 243 -6.80 -7.62 -20.50
N LEU A 244 -7.81 -8.02 -19.74
CA LEU A 244 -7.96 -9.43 -19.33
C LEU A 244 -8.21 -10.36 -20.53
N ALA A 245 -8.99 -9.90 -21.52
CA ALA A 245 -9.21 -10.65 -22.76
C ALA A 245 -7.92 -10.76 -23.60
N TRP A 246 -7.11 -9.71 -23.65
CA TRP A 246 -5.79 -9.70 -24.28
C TRP A 246 -4.83 -10.68 -23.63
N GLN A 247 -4.75 -10.66 -22.27
CA GLN A 247 -3.88 -11.58 -21.51
C GLN A 247 -4.18 -13.07 -21.76
N ARG A 248 -5.43 -13.40 -22.11
CA ARG A 248 -5.80 -14.79 -22.47
C ARG A 248 -5.33 -15.22 -23.87
N ARG A 249 -5.01 -14.25 -24.73
CA ARG A 249 -4.70 -14.51 -26.16
C ARG A 249 -3.22 -14.31 -26.50
N THR A 250 -2.50 -13.52 -25.73
CA THR A 250 -1.10 -13.20 -26.01
C THR A 250 -0.19 -14.37 -25.63
N ALA A 251 0.86 -14.61 -26.45
CA ALA A 251 1.83 -15.66 -26.20
C ALA A 251 2.77 -15.37 -25.00
N HIS A 252 2.91 -14.10 -24.64
CA HIS A 252 3.76 -13.63 -23.53
C HIS A 252 2.96 -12.70 -22.62
N PRO A 253 2.00 -13.24 -21.83
CA PRO A 253 1.13 -12.41 -21.01
C PRO A 253 1.93 -11.73 -19.89
N LEU A 254 1.54 -10.47 -19.58
CA LEU A 254 2.05 -9.74 -18.43
C LEU A 254 1.61 -10.41 -17.12
N ILE A 255 0.41 -10.98 -17.13
CA ILE A 255 -0.21 -11.67 -16.00
C ILE A 255 -0.53 -13.11 -16.43
N ASP A 256 0.06 -14.10 -15.74
CA ASP A 256 -0.35 -15.49 -15.92
C ASP A 256 -1.71 -15.74 -15.26
N LEU A 257 -2.77 -15.66 -16.06
CA LEU A 257 -4.14 -15.93 -15.60
C LEU A 257 -4.34 -17.37 -15.15
N GLY A 258 -3.45 -18.31 -15.54
CA GLY A 258 -3.45 -19.68 -15.07
C GLY A 258 -3.20 -19.82 -13.57
N LEU A 259 -2.59 -18.81 -12.93
CA LEU A 259 -2.44 -18.77 -11.47
C LEU A 259 -3.77 -18.74 -10.73
N PHE A 260 -4.80 -18.10 -11.33
CA PHE A 260 -6.14 -18.04 -10.74
C PHE A 260 -6.93 -19.36 -10.84
N ALA A 261 -6.41 -20.36 -11.55
CA ALA A 261 -6.97 -21.71 -11.53
C ALA A 261 -6.78 -22.36 -10.15
N ALA A 262 -5.71 -21.99 -9.41
CA ALA A 262 -5.48 -22.47 -8.05
C ALA A 262 -6.45 -21.76 -7.07
N PRO A 263 -7.33 -22.53 -6.36
CA PRO A 263 -8.33 -21.94 -5.47
C PRO A 263 -7.72 -21.12 -4.32
N GLY A 264 -6.58 -21.56 -3.78
CA GLY A 264 -5.85 -20.83 -2.73
C GLY A 264 -5.30 -19.51 -3.24
N PHE A 265 -4.68 -19.48 -4.42
CA PHE A 265 -4.19 -18.22 -5.00
C PHE A 265 -5.33 -17.22 -5.22
N ARG A 266 -6.44 -17.66 -5.81
CA ARG A 266 -7.62 -16.82 -6.04
C ARG A 266 -8.20 -16.23 -4.75
N SER A 267 -8.36 -17.05 -3.71
CA SER A 267 -8.89 -16.59 -2.42
C SER A 267 -7.90 -15.68 -1.68
N GLY A 268 -6.61 -16.02 -1.64
CA GLY A 268 -5.58 -15.20 -1.01
C GLY A 268 -5.41 -13.84 -1.67
N VAL A 269 -5.50 -13.78 -3.02
CA VAL A 269 -5.53 -12.51 -3.78
C VAL A 269 -6.77 -11.69 -3.39
N ALA A 270 -7.97 -12.29 -3.40
CA ALA A 270 -9.20 -11.59 -3.04
C ALA A 270 -9.14 -11.01 -1.61
N PHE A 271 -8.67 -11.79 -0.64
CA PHE A 271 -8.49 -11.32 0.74
C PHE A 271 -7.48 -10.16 0.83
N SER A 272 -6.36 -10.27 0.12
CA SER A 272 -5.33 -9.23 0.09
C SER A 272 -5.85 -7.93 -0.53
N ILE A 273 -6.67 -8.01 -1.58
CA ILE A 273 -7.32 -6.85 -2.22
C ILE A 273 -8.22 -6.13 -1.22
N VAL A 274 -9.10 -6.86 -0.52
CA VAL A 274 -10.03 -6.26 0.45
C VAL A 274 -9.28 -5.55 1.58
N VAL A 275 -8.25 -6.19 2.14
CA VAL A 275 -7.45 -5.57 3.23
C VAL A 275 -6.71 -4.33 2.73
N ASN A 276 -6.09 -4.37 1.55
CA ASN A 276 -5.35 -3.21 1.03
C ASN A 276 -6.28 -2.06 0.65
N PHE A 277 -7.44 -2.35 0.07
CA PHE A 277 -8.47 -1.36 -0.20
C PHE A 277 -8.85 -0.58 1.06
N ALA A 278 -9.19 -1.29 2.15
CA ALA A 278 -9.56 -0.67 3.42
C ALA A 278 -8.37 0.07 4.08
N MET A 279 -7.17 -0.53 4.04
CA MET A 279 -5.97 0.02 4.64
C MET A 279 -5.60 1.38 4.05
N PHE A 280 -5.56 1.50 2.72
CA PHE A 280 -5.17 2.75 2.07
C PHE A 280 -6.21 3.86 2.27
N GLY A 281 -7.52 3.53 2.28
CA GLY A 281 -8.57 4.48 2.64
C GLY A 281 -8.42 4.99 4.07
N MET A 282 -8.14 4.11 5.01
CA MET A 282 -7.90 4.45 6.41
C MET A 282 -6.65 5.34 6.56
N PHE A 283 -5.52 4.99 5.94
CA PHE A 283 -4.31 5.81 5.97
C PHE A 283 -4.50 7.18 5.32
N PHE A 284 -5.39 7.30 4.35
CA PHE A 284 -5.76 8.59 3.78
C PHE A 284 -6.55 9.47 4.76
N THR A 285 -7.45 8.88 5.56
CA THR A 285 -8.45 9.61 6.34
C THR A 285 -8.04 9.85 7.80
N VAL A 286 -7.45 8.87 8.48
CA VAL A 286 -7.18 8.93 9.93
C VAL A 286 -6.20 10.04 10.33
N PRO A 287 -5.11 10.33 9.59
CA PRO A 287 -4.25 11.47 9.91
C PRO A 287 -4.99 12.82 9.80
N GLN A 288 -5.92 12.95 8.85
CA GLN A 288 -6.76 14.15 8.72
C GLN A 288 -7.71 14.29 9.92
N TYR A 289 -8.31 13.19 10.39
CA TYR A 289 -9.10 13.17 11.62
C TYR A 289 -8.28 13.64 12.83
N PHE A 290 -7.07 13.12 13.01
CA PHE A 290 -6.24 13.50 14.14
C PHE A 290 -5.83 14.97 14.11
N GLN A 291 -5.51 15.50 12.94
CA GLN A 291 -5.05 16.90 12.83
C GLN A 291 -6.23 17.89 12.80
N ALA A 292 -7.27 17.64 12.01
CA ALA A 292 -8.38 18.56 11.83
C ALA A 292 -9.42 18.51 12.96
N VAL A 293 -9.70 17.31 13.53
CA VAL A 293 -10.73 17.15 14.57
C VAL A 293 -10.13 17.15 15.96
N LEU A 294 -9.06 16.37 16.20
CA LEU A 294 -8.41 16.35 17.53
C LEU A 294 -7.39 17.47 17.72
N GLY A 295 -7.11 18.31 16.70
CA GLY A 295 -6.24 19.45 16.80
C GLY A 295 -4.78 19.16 17.13
N VAL A 296 -4.30 17.93 16.82
CA VAL A 296 -2.91 17.54 17.11
C VAL A 296 -1.98 17.86 15.95
N ASP A 297 -0.72 18.11 16.25
CA ASP A 297 0.30 18.31 15.23
C ASP A 297 0.61 17.01 14.46
N ALA A 298 1.41 17.11 13.41
CA ALA A 298 1.78 16.00 12.56
C ALA A 298 2.50 14.88 13.34
N LEU A 299 3.38 15.24 14.29
CA LEU A 299 4.05 14.24 15.15
C LEU A 299 3.05 13.54 16.07
N GLY A 300 2.16 14.31 16.69
CA GLY A 300 1.07 13.77 17.50
C GLY A 300 0.15 12.84 16.72
N SER A 301 -0.12 13.16 15.44
CA SER A 301 -0.87 12.30 14.51
C SER A 301 -0.12 10.98 14.24
N GLY A 302 1.18 11.05 13.94
CA GLY A 302 2.01 9.86 13.72
C GLY A 302 2.07 8.95 14.95
N LEU A 303 2.29 9.52 16.13
CA LEU A 303 2.33 8.76 17.40
C LEU A 303 0.98 8.12 17.73
N ARG A 304 -0.14 8.76 17.39
CA ARG A 304 -1.49 8.23 17.58
C ARG A 304 -1.86 7.06 16.66
N LEU A 305 -1.04 6.79 15.64
CA LEU A 305 -1.15 5.55 14.83
C LEU A 305 -0.45 4.35 15.45
N LEU A 306 0.34 4.50 16.52
CA LEU A 306 1.03 3.39 17.19
C LEU A 306 0.11 2.26 17.67
N PRO A 307 -1.11 2.49 18.17
CA PRO A 307 -2.04 1.41 18.52
C PRO A 307 -2.39 0.50 17.33
N LEU A 308 -2.57 1.07 16.13
CA LEU A 308 -2.76 0.28 14.91
C LEU A 308 -1.57 -0.66 14.66
N ILE A 309 -0.36 -0.11 14.78
CA ILE A 309 0.89 -0.86 14.58
C ILE A 309 1.04 -1.95 15.63
N GLY A 310 0.78 -1.62 16.89
CA GLY A 310 0.76 -2.59 17.99
C GLY A 310 -0.22 -3.73 17.71
N GLY A 311 -1.42 -3.40 17.24
CA GLY A 311 -2.42 -4.37 16.81
C GLY A 311 -1.90 -5.30 15.68
N ILE A 312 -1.28 -4.74 14.64
CA ILE A 312 -0.69 -5.54 13.54
C ILE A 312 0.36 -6.50 14.08
N VAL A 313 1.27 -6.04 14.93
CA VAL A 313 2.32 -6.88 15.52
C VAL A 313 1.73 -8.00 16.35
N VAL A 314 0.75 -7.71 17.20
CA VAL A 314 0.07 -8.72 18.04
C VAL A 314 -0.64 -9.75 17.15
N GLY A 315 -1.43 -9.30 16.17
CA GLY A 315 -2.11 -10.18 15.22
C GLY A 315 -1.15 -11.09 14.45
N SER A 316 -0.07 -10.52 13.92
CA SER A 316 0.97 -11.27 13.19
C SER A 316 1.73 -12.28 14.05
N ARG A 317 1.93 -11.99 15.36
CA ARG A 317 2.55 -12.96 16.29
C ARG A 317 1.62 -14.11 16.66
N LEU A 318 0.31 -13.87 16.63
CA LEU A 318 -0.68 -14.87 16.97
C LEU A 318 -1.05 -15.76 15.80
N VAL A 319 -0.86 -15.31 14.55
CA VAL A 319 -1.36 -15.99 13.35
C VAL A 319 -0.86 -17.43 13.22
N ASP A 320 0.44 -17.68 13.42
CA ASP A 320 1.00 -19.04 13.26
C ASP A 320 0.41 -20.02 14.27
N LYS A 321 0.32 -19.60 15.55
CA LYS A 321 -0.30 -20.41 16.61
C LYS A 321 -1.80 -20.62 16.35
N ALA A 322 -2.48 -19.59 15.84
CA ALA A 322 -3.90 -19.66 15.54
C ALA A 322 -4.16 -20.56 14.33
N LEU A 323 -3.32 -20.51 13.29
CA LEU A 323 -3.43 -21.40 12.11
C LEU A 323 -3.32 -22.87 12.49
N VAL A 324 -2.33 -23.20 13.35
CA VAL A 324 -2.13 -24.58 13.83
C VAL A 324 -3.30 -25.07 14.68
N LYS A 325 -3.85 -24.24 15.58
CA LYS A 325 -4.88 -24.65 16.54
C LYS A 325 -6.31 -24.58 15.97
N LEU A 326 -6.61 -23.55 15.20
CA LEU A 326 -7.99 -23.21 14.79
C LEU A 326 -8.21 -23.44 13.27
N GLY A 327 -7.13 -23.54 12.52
CA GLY A 327 -7.17 -23.68 11.07
C GLY A 327 -7.41 -22.35 10.33
N ILE A 328 -7.13 -22.37 9.04
CA ILE A 328 -7.11 -21.18 8.17
C ILE A 328 -8.47 -20.48 8.08
N ARG A 329 -9.57 -21.23 8.01
CA ARG A 329 -10.93 -20.71 7.91
C ARG A 329 -11.29 -19.83 9.11
N VAL A 330 -11.01 -20.31 10.33
CA VAL A 330 -11.32 -19.57 11.56
C VAL A 330 -10.45 -18.32 11.66
N VAL A 331 -9.16 -18.43 11.36
CA VAL A 331 -8.21 -17.31 11.44
C VAL A 331 -8.61 -16.18 10.50
N ILE A 332 -8.89 -16.48 9.23
CA ILE A 332 -9.28 -15.46 8.23
C ILE A 332 -10.66 -14.87 8.58
N THR A 333 -11.63 -15.71 8.97
CA THR A 333 -12.96 -15.22 9.37
C THR A 333 -12.88 -14.28 10.58
N THR A 334 -12.15 -14.67 11.63
CA THR A 334 -11.95 -13.83 12.84
C THR A 334 -11.22 -12.55 12.47
N GLY A 335 -10.19 -12.61 11.63
CA GLY A 335 -9.47 -11.43 11.20
C GLY A 335 -10.36 -10.45 10.43
N PHE A 336 -11.18 -10.92 9.49
CA PHE A 336 -12.14 -10.06 8.78
C PHE A 336 -13.29 -9.57 9.67
N ALA A 337 -13.74 -10.37 10.62
CA ALA A 337 -14.72 -9.93 11.60
C ALA A 337 -14.17 -8.81 12.50
N LEU A 338 -12.91 -8.91 12.93
CA LEU A 338 -12.23 -7.84 13.65
C LEU A 338 -12.07 -6.59 12.78
N LEU A 339 -11.68 -6.73 11.51
CA LEU A 339 -11.58 -5.61 10.57
C LEU A 339 -12.93 -4.91 10.41
N ALA A 340 -13.98 -5.66 10.11
CA ALA A 340 -15.30 -5.10 9.93
C ALA A 340 -15.83 -4.44 11.22
N GLY A 341 -15.74 -5.14 12.35
CA GLY A 341 -16.20 -4.63 13.64
C GLY A 341 -15.45 -3.38 14.08
N SER A 342 -14.13 -3.32 13.86
CA SER A 342 -13.32 -2.14 14.17
C SER A 342 -13.67 -0.94 13.28
N LEU A 343 -13.92 -1.16 11.98
CA LEU A 343 -14.35 -0.12 11.05
C LEU A 343 -15.75 0.41 11.40
N MET A 344 -16.68 -0.49 11.75
CA MET A 344 -18.00 -0.11 12.22
C MET A 344 -17.93 0.68 13.55
N LEU A 345 -17.05 0.27 14.47
CA LEU A 345 -16.81 1.00 15.71
C LEU A 345 -16.23 2.38 15.42
N GLY A 346 -15.23 2.46 14.52
CA GLY A 346 -14.65 3.73 14.06
C GLY A 346 -15.68 4.67 13.43
N ALA A 347 -16.67 4.13 12.71
CA ALA A 347 -17.76 4.91 12.11
C ALA A 347 -18.66 5.60 13.13
N LEU A 348 -18.62 5.19 14.39
CA LEU A 348 -19.34 5.82 15.51
C LEU A 348 -18.55 6.97 16.18
N THR A 349 -17.38 7.33 15.67
CA THR A 349 -16.56 8.42 16.19
C THR A 349 -17.30 9.77 16.08
N LYS A 350 -17.30 10.53 17.18
CA LYS A 350 -17.91 11.87 17.28
C LYS A 350 -16.83 12.91 17.58
N VAL A 351 -17.16 14.19 17.45
CA VAL A 351 -16.23 15.30 17.77
C VAL A 351 -15.70 15.17 19.19
N ASP A 352 -16.59 14.81 20.15
CA ASP A 352 -16.25 14.67 21.56
C ASP A 352 -15.61 13.32 21.91
N SER A 353 -15.43 12.44 20.96
CA SER A 353 -14.78 11.15 21.19
C SER A 353 -13.30 11.36 21.48
N GLY A 354 -12.89 11.04 22.71
CA GLY A 354 -11.48 11.13 23.09
C GLY A 354 -10.58 10.17 22.31
N TYR A 355 -9.27 10.42 22.32
CA TYR A 355 -8.26 9.58 21.65
C TYR A 355 -8.36 8.09 22.07
N GLY A 356 -8.75 7.79 23.32
CA GLY A 356 -8.90 6.40 23.78
C GLY A 356 -9.84 5.56 22.93
N PHE A 357 -10.95 6.16 22.44
CA PHE A 357 -11.89 5.50 21.54
C PHE A 357 -11.24 5.22 20.16
N ALA A 358 -10.50 6.20 19.63
CA ALA A 358 -9.76 6.02 18.38
C ALA A 358 -8.67 4.94 18.52
N ALA A 359 -7.91 4.94 19.61
CA ALA A 359 -6.90 3.94 19.88
C ALA A 359 -7.48 2.52 19.97
N LEU A 360 -8.67 2.37 20.56
CA LEU A 360 -9.36 1.07 20.67
C LEU A 360 -9.65 0.49 19.29
N TRP A 361 -10.40 1.21 18.44
CA TRP A 361 -10.78 0.66 17.13
C TRP A 361 -9.59 0.53 16.19
N LEU A 362 -8.57 1.41 16.28
CA LEU A 362 -7.32 1.26 15.54
C LEU A 362 -6.53 0.02 15.95
N THR A 363 -6.47 -0.29 17.25
CA THR A 363 -5.82 -1.52 17.74
C THR A 363 -6.51 -2.77 17.19
N LEU A 364 -7.84 -2.81 17.25
CA LEU A 364 -8.65 -3.93 16.73
C LEU A 364 -8.47 -4.06 15.20
N LEU A 365 -8.46 -2.95 14.49
CA LEU A 365 -8.19 -2.89 13.05
C LEU A 365 -6.81 -3.50 12.74
N GLY A 366 -5.79 -3.05 13.46
CA GLY A 366 -4.44 -3.59 13.34
C GLY A 366 -4.36 -5.08 13.62
N ALA A 367 -5.00 -5.56 14.67
CA ALA A 367 -5.04 -6.99 15.00
C ALA A 367 -5.70 -7.82 13.88
N GLY A 368 -6.81 -7.34 13.32
CA GLY A 368 -7.45 -7.96 12.16
C GLY A 368 -6.54 -8.01 10.94
N MET A 369 -5.84 -6.91 10.62
CA MET A 369 -4.85 -6.87 9.53
C MET A 369 -3.70 -7.85 9.77
N GLY A 370 -3.16 -7.90 10.99
CA GLY A 370 -2.07 -8.79 11.38
C GLY A 370 -2.45 -10.27 11.28
N LEU A 371 -3.71 -10.63 11.45
CA LEU A 371 -4.23 -11.98 11.25
C LEU A 371 -4.43 -12.31 9.77
N VAL A 372 -5.09 -11.40 9.01
CA VAL A 372 -5.50 -11.70 7.63
C VAL A 372 -4.33 -11.66 6.65
N MET A 373 -3.45 -10.64 6.72
CA MET A 373 -2.42 -10.45 5.68
C MET A 373 -1.43 -11.61 5.55
N PRO A 374 -0.81 -12.13 6.64
CA PRO A 374 0.07 -13.28 6.53
C PRO A 374 -0.68 -14.55 6.11
N ALA A 375 -1.88 -14.77 6.66
CA ALA A 375 -2.71 -15.92 6.31
C ALA A 375 -3.13 -15.91 4.83
N ALA A 376 -3.54 -14.75 4.30
CA ALA A 376 -3.90 -14.59 2.89
C ALA A 376 -2.70 -14.84 1.96
N MET A 377 -1.52 -14.34 2.34
CA MET A 377 -0.27 -14.60 1.61
C MET A 377 0.09 -16.08 1.60
N GLY A 378 -0.01 -16.75 2.75
CA GLY A 378 0.23 -18.19 2.87
C GLY A 378 -0.70 -18.97 1.94
N VAL A 379 -2.02 -18.74 2.04
CA VAL A 379 -3.02 -19.40 1.16
C VAL A 379 -2.74 -19.17 -0.31
N ALA A 380 -2.33 -17.94 -0.69
CA ALA A 380 -2.02 -17.63 -2.08
C ALA A 380 -0.79 -18.40 -2.59
N MET A 381 0.21 -18.62 -1.74
CA MET A 381 1.48 -19.24 -2.16
C MET A 381 1.48 -20.76 -2.03
N ASP A 382 0.74 -21.35 -1.07
CA ASP A 382 0.75 -22.78 -0.79
C ASP A 382 0.23 -23.65 -1.95
N ASP A 383 -0.69 -23.11 -2.76
CA ASP A 383 -1.25 -23.83 -3.92
C ASP A 383 -0.39 -23.64 -5.20
N LEU A 384 0.70 -22.89 -5.14
CA LEU A 384 1.58 -22.64 -6.28
C LEU A 384 2.82 -23.53 -6.23
N SER A 385 3.24 -24.02 -7.39
CA SER A 385 4.54 -24.70 -7.51
C SER A 385 5.70 -23.72 -7.25
N ALA A 386 6.85 -24.22 -6.82
CA ALA A 386 8.05 -23.40 -6.56
C ALA A 386 8.46 -22.54 -7.78
N GLU A 387 8.24 -23.04 -9.00
CA GLU A 387 8.52 -22.34 -10.25
C GLU A 387 7.59 -21.13 -10.49
N ARG A 388 6.32 -21.23 -10.03
CA ARG A 388 5.29 -20.20 -10.19
C ARG A 388 5.18 -19.25 -9.00
N SER A 389 5.80 -19.55 -7.88
CA SER A 389 5.71 -18.75 -6.64
C SER A 389 6.26 -17.32 -6.85
N GLY A 390 7.32 -17.16 -7.65
CA GLY A 390 7.89 -15.85 -7.98
C GLY A 390 6.93 -14.97 -8.78
N SER A 391 6.33 -15.49 -9.85
CA SER A 391 5.34 -14.76 -10.65
C SER A 391 4.05 -14.52 -9.87
N GLY A 392 3.62 -15.48 -9.05
CA GLY A 392 2.46 -15.35 -8.16
C GLY A 392 2.62 -14.25 -7.13
N SER A 393 3.78 -14.17 -6.46
CA SER A 393 4.05 -13.12 -5.47
C SER A 393 4.12 -11.73 -6.11
N ALA A 394 4.73 -11.59 -7.29
CA ALA A 394 4.79 -10.34 -8.02
C ALA A 394 3.39 -9.87 -8.46
N LEU A 395 2.57 -10.78 -8.98
CA LEU A 395 1.18 -10.49 -9.35
C LEU A 395 0.35 -10.09 -8.12
N LEU A 396 0.45 -10.85 -7.03
CA LEU A 396 -0.25 -10.52 -5.77
C LEU A 396 0.12 -9.11 -5.30
N GLN A 397 1.41 -8.75 -5.33
CA GLN A 397 1.86 -7.43 -4.92
C GLN A 397 1.34 -6.33 -5.85
N ALA A 398 1.33 -6.54 -7.17
CA ALA A 398 0.77 -5.59 -8.13
C ALA A 398 -0.74 -5.38 -7.90
N LEU A 399 -1.50 -6.45 -7.67
CA LEU A 399 -2.94 -6.38 -7.40
C LEU A 399 -3.24 -5.70 -6.06
N ARG A 400 -2.41 -5.89 -5.04
CA ARG A 400 -2.51 -5.18 -3.77
C ARG A 400 -2.32 -3.67 -3.95
N GLN A 401 -1.34 -3.25 -4.74
CA GLN A 401 -1.11 -1.82 -5.03
C GLN A 401 -2.25 -1.23 -5.85
N ALA A 402 -2.75 -1.96 -6.85
CA ALA A 402 -3.93 -1.56 -7.61
C ALA A 402 -5.15 -1.36 -6.70
N ALA A 403 -5.40 -2.31 -5.79
CA ALA A 403 -6.48 -2.20 -4.81
C ALA A 403 -6.33 -0.99 -3.87
N GLY A 404 -5.10 -0.69 -3.44
CA GLY A 404 -4.80 0.51 -2.65
C GLY A 404 -5.11 1.80 -3.42
N THR A 405 -4.68 1.89 -4.68
CA THR A 405 -4.93 3.05 -5.55
C THR A 405 -6.44 3.31 -5.73
N ILE A 406 -7.18 2.26 -6.10
CA ILE A 406 -8.65 2.33 -6.26
C ILE A 406 -9.30 2.63 -4.90
N GLY A 407 -8.78 2.05 -3.82
CA GLY A 407 -9.24 2.30 -2.46
C GLY A 407 -9.20 3.78 -2.08
N VAL A 408 -8.07 4.47 -2.28
CA VAL A 408 -7.96 5.91 -2.02
C VAL A 408 -8.95 6.70 -2.88
N ALA A 409 -9.06 6.38 -4.18
CA ALA A 409 -9.95 7.10 -5.09
C ALA A 409 -11.43 6.92 -4.70
N VAL A 410 -11.89 5.68 -4.51
CA VAL A 410 -13.29 5.38 -4.17
C VAL A 410 -13.65 5.88 -2.78
N LEU A 411 -12.83 5.55 -1.78
CA LEU A 411 -13.12 5.86 -0.39
C LEU A 411 -12.98 7.36 -0.09
N GLY A 412 -12.00 8.01 -0.72
CA GLY A 412 -11.87 9.46 -0.65
C GLY A 412 -13.04 10.18 -1.35
N THR A 413 -13.60 9.59 -2.43
CA THR A 413 -14.83 10.09 -3.07
C THR A 413 -16.03 9.98 -2.13
N VAL A 414 -16.22 8.83 -1.48
CA VAL A 414 -17.29 8.64 -0.49
C VAL A 414 -17.17 9.67 0.63
N LEU A 415 -15.96 9.87 1.16
CA LEU A 415 -15.67 10.86 2.19
C LEU A 415 -16.02 12.27 1.68
N SER A 416 -15.49 12.70 0.53
CA SER A 416 -15.63 14.07 0.05
C SER A 416 -17.06 14.41 -0.35
N THR A 417 -17.78 13.50 -1.00
CA THR A 417 -19.18 13.73 -1.37
C THR A 417 -20.10 13.85 -0.14
N ARG A 418 -19.87 13.01 0.87
CA ARG A 418 -20.63 13.08 2.12
C ARG A 418 -20.27 14.34 2.91
N TYR A 419 -18.98 14.67 3.04
CA TYR A 419 -18.51 15.90 3.64
C TYR A 419 -19.21 17.12 3.05
N ARG A 420 -19.18 17.28 1.73
CA ARG A 420 -19.84 18.39 1.02
C ARG A 420 -21.35 18.42 1.25
N SER A 421 -22.01 17.26 1.30
CA SER A 421 -23.46 17.21 1.54
C SER A 421 -23.84 17.66 2.96
N GLU A 422 -22.99 17.44 3.95
CA GLU A 422 -23.22 17.81 5.34
C GLU A 422 -22.81 19.25 5.68
N LEU A 423 -21.96 19.89 4.87
CA LEU A 423 -21.62 21.30 5.02
C LEU A 423 -22.83 22.23 4.85
N GLY A 424 -23.86 21.84 4.13
CA GLY A 424 -25.06 22.66 3.89
C GLY A 424 -24.72 24.03 3.29
N ALA A 425 -25.01 25.11 4.00
CA ALA A 425 -24.74 26.49 3.55
C ALA A 425 -23.23 26.82 3.47
N LEU A 426 -22.38 26.09 4.16
CA LEU A 426 -20.91 26.23 4.12
C LEU A 426 -20.28 25.53 2.92
N ASN A 427 -21.05 24.86 2.07
CA ASN A 427 -20.54 24.14 0.89
C ASN A 427 -20.13 25.12 -0.22
N ARG A 428 -19.05 25.87 0.01
CA ARG A 428 -18.43 26.82 -0.89
C ARG A 428 -16.91 26.80 -0.70
N GLU A 429 -16.16 27.14 -1.74
CA GLU A 429 -14.71 27.29 -1.64
C GLU A 429 -14.32 28.41 -0.67
N PRO A 430 -13.24 28.23 0.10
CA PRO A 430 -12.34 27.07 0.14
C PRO A 430 -12.81 25.92 1.07
N ILE A 431 -13.90 26.06 1.83
CA ILE A 431 -14.38 25.09 2.84
C ILE A 431 -14.72 23.75 2.19
N ALA A 432 -15.35 23.78 1.02
CA ALA A 432 -15.74 22.58 0.25
C ALA A 432 -14.56 21.79 -0.30
N ASP A 433 -13.34 22.34 -0.32
CA ASP A 433 -12.12 21.69 -0.82
C ASP A 433 -11.62 20.56 0.08
N GLY A 434 -12.03 20.58 1.36
CA GLY A 434 -11.73 19.55 2.34
C GLY A 434 -11.63 20.06 3.76
N VAL A 435 -11.58 19.12 4.71
CA VAL A 435 -11.59 19.47 6.14
C VAL A 435 -10.44 20.40 6.54
N ASN A 436 -9.25 20.21 5.97
CA ASN A 436 -8.08 21.03 6.34
C ASN A 436 -8.26 22.50 5.91
N ALA A 437 -8.79 22.74 4.71
CA ALA A 437 -9.11 24.07 4.23
C ALA A 437 -10.28 24.69 5.04
N GLY A 438 -11.29 23.89 5.36
CA GLY A 438 -12.42 24.30 6.19
C GLY A 438 -12.00 24.72 7.60
N VAL A 439 -11.16 23.92 8.26
CA VAL A 439 -10.62 24.22 9.60
C VAL A 439 -9.74 25.48 9.55
N ALA A 440 -8.85 25.61 8.56
CA ALA A 440 -8.01 26.80 8.41
C ALA A 440 -8.85 28.06 8.23
N THR A 441 -9.91 27.99 7.41
CA THR A 441 -10.83 29.12 7.18
C THR A 441 -11.59 29.49 8.47
N ALA A 442 -12.11 28.50 9.21
CA ALA A 442 -12.84 28.74 10.46
C ALA A 442 -11.92 29.37 11.53
N GLN A 443 -10.66 28.94 11.61
CA GLN A 443 -9.65 29.52 12.50
C GLN A 443 -9.26 30.95 12.11
N GLN A 444 -9.14 31.24 10.81
CA GLN A 444 -8.86 32.61 10.33
C GLN A 444 -9.98 33.59 10.63
N LEU A 445 -11.24 33.09 10.62
CA LEU A 445 -12.43 33.89 10.92
C LEU A 445 -12.78 33.92 12.41
N ASP A 446 -12.02 33.19 13.23
CA ASP A 446 -12.27 33.02 14.67
C ASP A 446 -13.75 32.59 14.95
N ASP A 447 -14.28 31.67 14.13
CA ASP A 447 -15.67 31.20 14.20
C ASP A 447 -15.74 29.74 14.73
N PRO A 448 -15.95 29.55 16.04
CA PRO A 448 -16.07 28.22 16.66
C PRO A 448 -17.26 27.40 16.14
N ALA A 449 -18.36 28.05 15.76
CA ALA A 449 -19.55 27.37 15.27
C ALA A 449 -19.28 26.78 13.87
N MET A 450 -18.63 27.55 13.01
CA MET A 450 -18.15 27.07 11.71
C MET A 450 -17.16 25.92 11.88
N LEU A 451 -16.19 26.03 12.79
CA LEU A 451 -15.21 24.98 13.07
C LEU A 451 -15.91 23.67 13.46
N HIS A 452 -16.86 23.74 14.38
CA HIS A 452 -17.62 22.56 14.83
C HIS A 452 -18.42 21.93 13.68
N GLN A 453 -19.09 22.73 12.86
CA GLN A 453 -19.85 22.25 11.70
C GLN A 453 -18.94 21.57 10.64
N VAL A 454 -17.75 22.13 10.40
CA VAL A 454 -16.75 21.53 9.49
C VAL A 454 -16.26 20.18 10.02
N GLN A 455 -16.00 20.09 11.34
CA GLN A 455 -15.57 18.85 11.98
C GLN A 455 -16.66 17.79 11.97
N GLU A 456 -17.91 18.15 12.25
CA GLU A 456 -19.05 17.22 12.15
C GLU A 456 -19.27 16.71 10.73
N ALA A 457 -19.24 17.60 9.74
CA ALA A 457 -19.36 17.23 8.34
C ALA A 457 -18.26 16.25 7.91
N PHE A 458 -17.01 16.47 8.37
CA PHE A 458 -15.91 15.54 8.10
C PHE A 458 -16.12 14.17 8.76
N LEU A 459 -16.59 14.13 10.01
CA LEU A 459 -16.89 12.88 10.70
C LEU A 459 -18.03 12.11 10.03
N GLY A 460 -19.04 12.82 9.50
CA GLY A 460 -20.08 12.21 8.67
C GLY A 460 -19.49 11.55 7.40
N GLY A 461 -18.56 12.24 6.73
CA GLY A 461 -17.80 11.70 5.59
C GLY A 461 -16.93 10.50 5.97
N MET A 462 -16.19 10.60 7.08
CA MET A 462 -15.36 9.51 7.62
C MET A 462 -16.23 8.29 8.00
N SER A 463 -17.36 8.50 8.64
CA SER A 463 -18.30 7.43 8.99
C SER A 463 -18.78 6.70 7.74
N ALA A 464 -19.25 7.42 6.71
CA ALA A 464 -19.69 6.82 5.44
C ALA A 464 -18.57 6.01 4.78
N MET A 465 -17.34 6.53 4.77
CA MET A 465 -16.17 5.85 4.24
C MET A 465 -15.83 4.57 5.03
N LEU A 466 -15.87 4.62 6.36
CA LEU A 466 -15.61 3.45 7.22
C LEU A 466 -16.67 2.35 7.04
N TRP A 467 -17.95 2.71 6.85
CA TRP A 467 -19.00 1.77 6.47
C TRP A 467 -18.72 1.14 5.09
N ALA A 468 -18.30 1.94 4.11
CA ALA A 468 -17.93 1.44 2.79
C ALA A 468 -16.72 0.48 2.84
N CYS A 469 -15.80 0.65 3.81
CA CYS A 469 -14.71 -0.31 4.08
C CYS A 469 -15.20 -1.56 4.81
N ALA A 470 -16.14 -1.42 5.75
CA ALA A 470 -16.65 -2.53 6.56
C ALA A 470 -17.43 -3.55 5.71
N ALA A 471 -18.20 -3.07 4.73
CA ALA A 471 -19.03 -3.93 3.90
C ALA A 471 -18.24 -5.02 3.13
N PRO A 472 -17.17 -4.73 2.38
CA PRO A 472 -16.37 -5.77 1.74
C PRO A 472 -15.63 -6.67 2.75
N CYS A 473 -15.27 -6.16 3.94
CA CYS A 473 -14.68 -6.99 5.00
C CYS A 473 -15.71 -7.99 5.58
N LEU A 474 -16.94 -7.55 5.81
CA LEU A 474 -18.02 -8.46 6.22
C LEU A 474 -18.32 -9.50 5.15
N LEU A 475 -18.39 -9.09 3.89
CA LEU A 475 -18.59 -10.01 2.77
C LEU A 475 -17.47 -11.04 2.72
N ALA A 476 -16.21 -10.62 2.87
CA ALA A 476 -15.06 -11.52 2.90
C ALA A 476 -15.12 -12.49 4.09
N ALA A 477 -15.57 -12.05 5.27
CA ALA A 477 -15.78 -12.93 6.43
C ALA A 477 -16.84 -14.01 6.11
N VAL A 478 -17.99 -13.61 5.56
CA VAL A 478 -19.07 -14.53 5.19
C VAL A 478 -18.62 -15.50 4.10
N LEU A 479 -17.98 -15.01 3.03
CA LEU A 479 -17.48 -15.87 1.95
C LEU A 479 -16.42 -16.86 2.45
N THR A 480 -15.59 -16.47 3.41
CA THR A 480 -14.62 -17.38 4.04
C THR A 480 -15.33 -18.51 4.78
N VAL A 481 -16.38 -18.20 5.53
CA VAL A 481 -17.19 -19.22 6.23
C VAL A 481 -17.85 -20.18 5.25
N VAL A 482 -18.31 -19.70 4.10
CA VAL A 482 -19.07 -20.53 3.14
C VAL A 482 -18.13 -21.35 2.25
N PHE A 483 -17.07 -20.74 1.73
CA PHE A 483 -16.28 -21.33 0.63
C PHE A 483 -14.92 -21.90 1.04
N VAL A 484 -14.31 -21.44 2.16
CA VAL A 484 -13.02 -21.97 2.59
C VAL A 484 -13.25 -23.26 3.38
N ARG A 485 -12.85 -24.39 2.80
CA ARG A 485 -12.92 -25.70 3.48
C ARG A 485 -11.89 -25.77 4.60
N THR A 486 -12.28 -26.31 5.75
CA THR A 486 -11.36 -26.66 6.83
C THR A 486 -10.42 -27.75 6.35
N ARG A 487 -9.19 -27.42 5.97
CA ARG A 487 -8.11 -28.40 5.90
C ARG A 487 -7.54 -28.51 7.30
N PRO A 488 -7.52 -29.71 7.95
CA PRO A 488 -6.76 -29.88 9.18
C PRO A 488 -5.31 -29.51 8.90
N GLY A 489 -4.69 -28.73 9.78
CA GLY A 489 -3.31 -28.30 9.62
C GLY A 489 -2.41 -29.51 9.33
N ARG A 490 -1.65 -29.48 8.25
CA ARG A 490 -0.53 -30.39 8.06
C ARG A 490 0.45 -30.08 9.18
N VAL A 491 0.52 -30.93 10.18
CA VAL A 491 1.64 -30.98 11.11
C VAL A 491 2.86 -31.30 10.24
N PRO A 492 3.93 -30.47 10.27
CA PRO A 492 5.19 -30.90 9.67
C PRO A 492 5.59 -32.20 10.37
N GLU A 493 5.70 -33.31 9.65
CA GLU A 493 6.28 -34.52 10.22
C GLU A 493 7.68 -34.18 10.71
N PRO A 494 8.00 -34.45 11.99
CA PRO A 494 9.36 -34.36 12.48
C PRO A 494 10.19 -35.35 11.65
N GLY A 495 11.22 -34.82 10.96
CA GLY A 495 12.03 -35.48 9.97
C GLY A 495 12.15 -36.97 10.16
N GLY A 496 11.73 -37.72 9.14
CA GLY A 496 12.03 -39.11 9.02
C GLY A 496 13.54 -39.31 9.02
N ALA A 497 14.05 -39.73 10.16
CA ALA A 497 15.37 -40.35 10.22
C ALA A 497 15.27 -41.60 9.34
N GLU A 498 15.76 -41.50 8.11
CA GLU A 498 16.05 -42.68 7.28
C GLU A 498 16.99 -43.56 8.12
N SER A 499 16.43 -44.65 8.63
CA SER A 499 17.18 -45.78 9.09
C SER A 499 18.01 -46.30 7.92
N MET A 500 19.28 -45.93 7.83
CA MET A 500 20.26 -46.69 7.07
C MET A 500 20.32 -48.11 7.68
N HIS A 501 19.59 -49.06 7.09
CA HIS A 501 19.93 -50.42 7.23
C HIS A 501 21.16 -50.70 6.36
N VAL A 502 22.27 -50.89 7.06
CA VAL A 502 23.47 -51.56 6.56
C VAL A 502 23.09 -53.00 6.33
N GLY A 503 23.21 -53.47 5.14
CA GLY A 503 23.18 -54.86 4.70
C GLY A 503 24.12 -55.04 3.52
#